data_94878554be6fb739cbc41b64d120a364
#
_entry.id   94878554be6fb739cbc41b64d120a364
#
_cell.length_a   1.000
_cell.length_b   1.000
_cell.length_c   1.000
_cell.angle_alpha   90.00
_cell.angle_beta   90.00
_cell.angle_gamma   90.00
#
_symmetry.space_group_name_H-M   'P 1'
#
loop_
_entity.id
_entity.type
_entity.pdbx_description
1 polymer ?
#
loop_
_entity_poly.entity_id
_entity_poly.type
_entity_poly.pdbx_seq_one_letter_code
_entity_poly.pdbx_strand_id
1 'polypeptide(L)'
;MSKGFTLWFTGLSGAGKTTLSKLVEQRLRERGLQTELLDGDVVRTSISKGLGFTREDRDENVRRIGYVCHWLTEAKGVVAIAAFISPYRSVRDELRERIGRFVEVYVECPIDALVDRDVKGLYKKALAGEIQNFTGVSDPYEPPQDPEIVVRTSEQTPEESAAAIVDRLESLGYLGSPTRQLTNGRHG
;
A
#
# COMPACT_ATOMS: atom_id res chain seq x y z
N MET A 1 -2.30 15.50 -19.55
CA MET A 1 -1.94 15.17 -18.16
C MET A 1 -2.34 13.71 -17.91
N SER A 2 -1.44 12.88 -17.39
CA SER A 2 -1.80 11.52 -16.99
C SER A 2 -2.82 11.60 -15.85
N LYS A 3 -3.89 10.80 -15.93
CA LYS A 3 -4.83 10.71 -14.83
C LYS A 3 -4.15 10.05 -13.63
N GLY A 4 -4.32 10.59 -12.42
CA GLY A 4 -3.85 9.96 -11.19
C GLY A 4 -4.49 8.59 -10.97
N PHE A 5 -3.96 7.83 -10.04
CA PHE A 5 -4.54 6.57 -9.56
C PHE A 5 -4.13 6.33 -8.11
N THR A 6 -4.88 5.51 -7.42
CA THR A 6 -4.55 5.09 -6.06
C THR A 6 -3.85 3.74 -6.09
N LEU A 7 -2.69 3.66 -5.45
CA LEU A 7 -1.95 2.43 -5.19
C LEU A 7 -2.09 2.09 -3.70
N TRP A 8 -2.91 1.07 -3.41
CA TRP A 8 -3.29 0.70 -2.04
C TRP A 8 -2.60 -0.56 -1.58
N PHE A 9 -1.63 -0.42 -0.67
CA PHE A 9 -0.94 -1.56 -0.07
C PHE A 9 -1.72 -2.04 1.15
N THR A 10 -2.11 -3.32 1.15
CA THR A 10 -2.73 -4.01 2.28
C THR A 10 -1.92 -5.23 2.68
N GLY A 11 -2.05 -5.66 3.93
CA GLY A 11 -1.33 -6.81 4.49
C GLY A 11 -1.07 -6.65 5.98
N LEU A 12 -0.63 -7.70 6.63
CA LEU A 12 -0.38 -7.75 8.06
C LEU A 12 0.72 -6.78 8.52
N SER A 13 0.77 -6.49 9.81
CA SER A 13 1.86 -5.71 10.40
C SER A 13 3.21 -6.41 10.14
N GLY A 14 4.26 -5.65 9.80
CA GLY A 14 5.57 -6.23 9.49
C GLY A 14 5.71 -6.91 8.13
N ALA A 15 4.65 -6.98 7.32
CA ALA A 15 4.69 -7.61 5.99
C ALA A 15 5.56 -6.84 4.95
N GLY A 16 6.00 -5.61 5.25
CA GLY A 16 6.88 -4.84 4.36
C GLY A 16 6.20 -3.72 3.58
N LYS A 17 4.93 -3.41 3.86
CA LYS A 17 4.16 -2.36 3.15
C LYS A 17 4.88 -1.02 3.06
N THR A 18 5.37 -0.49 4.19
CA THR A 18 6.08 0.80 4.26
C THR A 18 7.37 0.80 3.43
N THR A 19 8.13 -0.28 3.48
CA THR A 19 9.36 -0.42 2.68
C THR A 19 9.03 -0.43 1.20
N LEU A 20 8.07 -1.26 0.79
CA LEU A 20 7.68 -1.39 -0.60
C LEU A 20 7.05 -0.11 -1.16
N SER A 21 6.17 0.54 -0.39
CA SER A 21 5.53 1.78 -0.83
C SER A 21 6.55 2.89 -1.08
N LYS A 22 7.59 3.02 -0.25
CA LYS A 22 8.68 3.98 -0.45
C LYS A 22 9.55 3.66 -1.68
N LEU A 23 9.90 2.40 -1.88
CA LEU A 23 10.68 1.97 -3.05
C LEU A 23 9.89 2.19 -4.35
N VAL A 24 8.60 1.87 -4.35
CA VAL A 24 7.73 2.09 -5.50
C VAL A 24 7.54 3.59 -5.75
N GLU A 25 7.31 4.39 -4.69
CA GLU A 25 7.22 5.85 -4.80
C GLU A 25 8.45 6.43 -5.49
N GLN A 26 9.66 6.06 -5.04
CA GLN A 26 10.91 6.52 -5.64
C GLN A 26 10.94 6.21 -7.14
N ARG A 27 10.64 4.97 -7.54
CA ARG A 27 10.65 4.55 -8.95
C ARG A 27 9.62 5.29 -9.80
N LEU A 28 8.45 5.61 -9.24
CA LEU A 28 7.43 6.39 -9.93
C LEU A 28 7.86 7.85 -10.11
N ARG A 29 8.51 8.44 -9.10
CA ARG A 29 9.09 9.79 -9.19
C ARG A 29 10.22 9.89 -10.21
N GLU A 30 11.09 8.88 -10.27
CA GLU A 30 12.16 8.78 -11.28
C GLU A 30 11.59 8.73 -12.72
N ARG A 31 10.36 8.27 -12.88
CA ARG A 31 9.60 8.30 -14.15
C ARG A 31 8.84 9.60 -14.40
N GLY A 32 9.02 10.60 -13.53
CA GLY A 32 8.40 11.92 -13.66
C GLY A 32 6.95 12.00 -13.20
N LEU A 33 6.45 11.01 -12.45
CA LEU A 33 5.11 11.04 -11.88
C LEU A 33 5.08 11.85 -10.58
N GLN A 34 4.02 12.61 -10.38
CA GLN A 34 3.74 13.23 -9.09
C GLN A 34 3.11 12.20 -8.17
N THR A 35 3.69 12.02 -6.99
CA THR A 35 3.24 11.02 -6.01
C THR A 35 3.01 11.66 -4.65
N GLU A 36 2.07 11.11 -3.89
CA GLU A 36 1.86 11.43 -2.48
C GLU A 36 1.75 10.13 -1.69
N LEU A 37 2.65 9.95 -0.70
CA LEU A 37 2.69 8.77 0.15
C LEU A 37 1.95 9.02 1.46
N LEU A 38 0.90 8.26 1.69
CA LEU A 38 0.12 8.23 2.92
C LEU A 38 0.52 6.98 3.71
N ASP A 39 1.45 7.13 4.64
CA ASP A 39 1.89 6.05 5.54
C ASP A 39 1.17 6.11 6.88
N GLY A 40 0.92 4.94 7.48
CA GLY A 40 0.12 4.76 8.68
C GLY A 40 0.58 5.59 9.88
N ASP A 41 1.88 5.76 10.06
CA ASP A 41 2.43 6.48 11.20
C ASP A 41 2.19 8.00 11.09
N VAL A 42 2.28 8.57 9.89
CA VAL A 42 2.01 9.99 9.62
C VAL A 42 0.52 10.30 9.70
N VAL A 43 -0.30 9.42 9.13
CA VAL A 43 -1.76 9.60 9.06
C VAL A 43 -2.42 9.52 10.44
N ARG A 44 -1.91 8.67 11.35
CA ARG A 44 -2.47 8.53 12.71
C ARG A 44 -2.40 9.79 13.54
N THR A 45 -1.39 10.62 13.33
CA THR A 45 -1.22 11.87 14.07
C THR A 45 -2.10 13.02 13.55
N SER A 46 -2.63 12.88 12.34
CA SER A 46 -3.40 13.92 11.65
C SER A 46 -4.82 13.46 11.27
N ILE A 47 -4.94 12.72 10.18
CA ILE A 47 -6.23 12.33 9.57
C ILE A 47 -7.03 11.38 10.47
N SER A 48 -6.34 10.50 11.20
CA SER A 48 -6.93 9.46 12.05
C SER A 48 -6.93 9.80 13.53
N LYS A 49 -6.66 11.05 13.87
CA LYS A 49 -6.65 11.50 15.27
C LYS A 49 -8.01 11.20 15.94
N GLY A 50 -7.94 10.55 17.11
CA GLY A 50 -9.13 10.21 17.90
C GLY A 50 -9.73 8.83 17.59
N LEU A 51 -9.24 8.10 16.58
CA LEU A 51 -9.68 6.74 16.32
C LEU A 51 -8.87 5.72 17.13
N GLY A 52 -9.56 4.70 17.63
CA GLY A 52 -9.00 3.55 18.34
C GLY A 52 -8.65 2.37 17.43
N PHE A 53 -8.92 1.16 17.93
CA PHE A 53 -8.61 -0.10 17.25
C PHE A 53 -9.83 -1.02 17.10
N THR A 54 -11.04 -0.53 17.40
CA THR A 54 -12.26 -1.28 17.13
C THR A 54 -12.42 -1.49 15.61
N ARG A 55 -13.30 -2.39 15.22
CA ARG A 55 -13.61 -2.61 13.81
C ARG A 55 -14.08 -1.31 13.15
N GLU A 56 -14.99 -0.62 13.80
CA GLU A 56 -15.58 0.63 13.34
C GLU A 56 -14.54 1.72 13.17
N ASP A 57 -13.61 1.87 14.14
CA ASP A 57 -12.51 2.83 14.04
C ASP A 57 -11.55 2.52 12.90
N ARG A 58 -11.27 1.23 12.67
CA ARG A 58 -10.42 0.79 11.56
C ARG A 58 -11.06 1.07 10.20
N ASP A 59 -12.36 0.78 10.06
CA ASP A 59 -13.11 1.06 8.85
C ASP A 59 -13.20 2.56 8.59
N GLU A 60 -13.48 3.36 9.62
CA GLU A 60 -13.50 4.82 9.53
C GLU A 60 -12.12 5.38 9.14
N ASN A 61 -11.04 4.84 9.70
CA ASN A 61 -9.68 5.22 9.32
C ASN A 61 -9.43 4.99 7.82
N VAL A 62 -9.81 3.81 7.33
CA VAL A 62 -9.65 3.44 5.92
C VAL A 62 -10.47 4.36 5.01
N ARG A 63 -11.72 4.70 5.40
CA ARG A 63 -12.57 5.64 4.65
C ARG A 63 -11.97 7.04 4.58
N ARG A 64 -11.45 7.58 5.69
CA ARG A 64 -10.80 8.91 5.71
C ARG A 64 -9.60 8.97 4.77
N ILE A 65 -8.76 7.94 4.82
CA ILE A 65 -7.60 7.84 3.93
C ILE A 65 -8.05 7.71 2.47
N GLY A 66 -9.04 6.86 2.21
CA GLY A 66 -9.61 6.69 0.88
C GLY A 66 -10.20 7.98 0.31
N TYR A 67 -10.82 8.82 1.13
CA TYR A 67 -11.29 10.13 0.71
C TYR A 67 -10.14 11.05 0.26
N VAL A 68 -9.03 11.06 1.00
CA VAL A 68 -7.83 11.83 0.62
C VAL A 68 -7.23 11.29 -0.68
N CYS A 69 -7.12 9.96 -0.83
CA CYS A 69 -6.65 9.33 -2.07
C CYS A 69 -7.52 9.72 -3.27
N HIS A 70 -8.85 9.64 -3.12
CA HIS A 70 -9.79 10.03 -4.17
C HIS A 70 -9.57 11.49 -4.60
N TRP A 71 -9.48 12.41 -3.65
CA TRP A 71 -9.25 13.82 -3.94
C TRP A 71 -7.91 14.07 -4.66
N LEU A 72 -6.83 13.41 -4.22
CA LEU A 72 -5.51 13.52 -4.84
C LEU A 72 -5.52 13.02 -6.30
N THR A 73 -6.17 11.90 -6.54
CA THR A 73 -6.20 11.27 -7.87
C THR A 73 -7.07 12.05 -8.85
N GLU A 74 -8.28 12.44 -8.45
CA GLU A 74 -9.25 13.10 -9.32
C GLU A 74 -8.93 14.59 -9.53
N ALA A 75 -8.70 15.34 -8.43
CA ALA A 75 -8.52 16.78 -8.50
C ALA A 75 -7.10 17.21 -8.88
N LYS A 76 -6.09 16.39 -8.59
CA LYS A 76 -4.67 16.75 -8.78
C LYS A 76 -3.94 15.89 -9.82
N GLY A 77 -4.51 14.78 -10.25
CA GLY A 77 -3.83 13.87 -11.16
C GLY A 77 -2.59 13.20 -10.55
N VAL A 78 -2.51 13.14 -9.22
CA VAL A 78 -1.39 12.59 -8.45
C VAL A 78 -1.57 11.09 -8.29
N VAL A 79 -0.48 10.34 -8.21
CA VAL A 79 -0.49 8.95 -7.75
C VAL A 79 -0.51 8.96 -6.22
N ALA A 80 -1.67 8.62 -5.64
CA ALA A 80 -1.81 8.47 -4.20
C ALA A 80 -1.37 7.06 -3.79
N ILE A 81 -0.36 6.97 -2.93
CA ILE A 81 0.18 5.69 -2.44
C ILE A 81 -0.23 5.56 -0.98
N ALA A 82 -1.02 4.55 -0.65
CA ALA A 82 -1.52 4.30 0.69
C ALA A 82 -1.00 2.97 1.24
N ALA A 83 -0.41 2.95 2.43
CA ALA A 83 0.22 1.77 3.04
C ALA A 83 -0.38 1.50 4.43
N PHE A 84 -1.42 0.65 4.49
CA PHE A 84 -2.17 0.36 5.71
C PHE A 84 -2.48 -1.12 5.84
N ILE A 85 -2.75 -1.60 7.05
CA ILE A 85 -3.23 -2.98 7.25
C ILE A 85 -4.58 -3.15 6.54
N SER A 86 -5.53 -2.21 6.75
CA SER A 86 -6.89 -2.23 6.17
C SER A 86 -7.51 -3.63 6.18
N PRO A 87 -7.80 -4.19 7.39
CA PRO A 87 -8.00 -5.62 7.56
C PRO A 87 -9.28 -6.16 6.93
N TYR A 88 -10.29 -5.34 6.75
CA TYR A 88 -11.61 -5.79 6.29
C TYR A 88 -11.81 -5.55 4.80
N ARG A 89 -12.26 -6.58 4.10
CA ARG A 89 -12.46 -6.57 2.64
C ARG A 89 -13.52 -5.57 2.24
N SER A 90 -14.64 -5.55 2.95
CA SER A 90 -15.79 -4.70 2.62
C SER A 90 -15.44 -3.22 2.45
N VAL A 91 -14.60 -2.68 3.34
CA VAL A 91 -14.20 -1.27 3.24
C VAL A 91 -13.20 -1.01 2.11
N ARG A 92 -12.33 -1.98 1.77
CA ARG A 92 -11.44 -1.87 0.60
C ARG A 92 -12.23 -1.91 -0.71
N ASP A 93 -13.25 -2.77 -0.79
CA ASP A 93 -14.16 -2.84 -1.93
C ASP A 93 -14.95 -1.53 -2.10
N GLU A 94 -15.44 -0.94 -0.99
CA GLU A 94 -16.07 0.39 -0.98
C GLU A 94 -15.14 1.45 -1.58
N LEU A 95 -13.85 1.45 -1.21
CA LEU A 95 -12.87 2.39 -1.75
C LEU A 95 -12.60 2.16 -3.23
N ARG A 96 -12.50 0.91 -3.66
CA ARG A 96 -12.32 0.53 -5.07
C ARG A 96 -13.42 1.13 -5.94
N GLU A 97 -14.68 0.97 -5.52
CA GLU A 97 -15.82 1.53 -6.24
C GLU A 97 -15.80 3.07 -6.27
N ARG A 98 -15.51 3.70 -5.13
CA ARG A 98 -15.49 5.15 -5.00
C ARG A 98 -14.39 5.83 -5.79
N ILE A 99 -13.17 5.27 -5.77
CA ILE A 99 -11.99 5.86 -6.40
C ILE A 99 -11.92 5.53 -7.88
N GLY A 100 -12.39 4.35 -8.29
CA GLY A 100 -12.41 3.88 -9.67
C GLY A 100 -11.02 3.50 -10.22
N ARG A 101 -10.05 4.41 -10.24
CA ARG A 101 -8.66 4.12 -10.60
C ARG A 101 -7.87 3.66 -9.38
N PHE A 102 -8.18 2.45 -8.94
CA PHE A 102 -7.67 1.84 -7.73
C PHE A 102 -6.91 0.55 -8.06
N VAL A 103 -5.69 0.44 -7.55
CA VAL A 103 -4.84 -0.75 -7.68
C VAL A 103 -4.53 -1.25 -6.29
N GLU A 104 -5.03 -2.43 -5.95
CA GLU A 104 -4.78 -3.10 -4.68
C GLU A 104 -3.51 -3.94 -4.78
N VAL A 105 -2.55 -3.68 -3.88
CA VAL A 105 -1.32 -4.44 -3.73
C VAL A 105 -1.42 -5.26 -2.45
N TYR A 106 -1.59 -6.56 -2.58
CA TYR A 106 -1.54 -7.47 -1.45
C TYR A 106 -0.10 -7.84 -1.13
N VAL A 107 0.37 -7.35 0.03
CA VAL A 107 1.69 -7.69 0.57
C VAL A 107 1.53 -8.92 1.44
N GLU A 108 1.64 -10.08 0.80
CA GLU A 108 1.49 -11.39 1.43
C GLU A 108 2.75 -11.77 2.20
N CYS A 109 2.58 -12.16 3.45
CA CYS A 109 3.63 -12.75 4.27
C CYS A 109 2.98 -13.68 5.28
N PRO A 110 3.41 -14.96 5.35
CA PRO A 110 2.91 -15.91 6.34
C PRO A 110 3.14 -15.41 7.76
N ILE A 111 2.18 -15.68 8.66
CA ILE A 111 2.24 -15.19 10.02
C ILE A 111 3.48 -15.71 10.78
N ASP A 112 3.90 -16.95 10.51
CA ASP A 112 5.09 -17.54 11.13
C ASP A 112 6.34 -16.73 10.77
N ALA A 113 6.49 -16.35 9.49
CA ALA A 113 7.58 -15.49 9.05
C ALA A 113 7.52 -14.08 9.67
N LEU A 114 6.32 -13.57 9.95
CA LEU A 114 6.15 -12.28 10.63
C LEU A 114 6.50 -12.36 12.12
N VAL A 115 6.16 -13.47 12.76
CA VAL A 115 6.52 -13.76 14.17
C VAL A 115 8.04 -13.88 14.30
N ASP A 116 8.69 -14.59 13.38
CA ASP A 116 10.16 -14.72 13.36
C ASP A 116 10.86 -13.39 13.13
N ARG A 117 10.34 -12.56 12.24
CA ARG A 117 10.89 -11.23 11.97
C ARG A 117 10.68 -10.27 13.13
N ASP A 118 9.51 -10.27 13.70
CA ASP A 118 8.95 -9.41 14.76
C ASP A 118 9.70 -8.09 15.02
N VAL A 119 9.95 -7.34 13.95
CA VAL A 119 10.82 -6.14 13.92
C VAL A 119 10.43 -5.10 14.98
N LYS A 120 9.15 -5.06 15.36
CA LYS A 120 8.60 -4.12 16.35
C LYS A 120 8.32 -4.78 17.72
N GLY A 121 8.58 -6.07 17.88
CA GLY A 121 8.25 -6.84 19.10
C GLY A 121 6.75 -6.96 19.39
N LEU A 122 5.90 -6.68 18.37
CA LEU A 122 4.45 -6.62 18.55
C LEU A 122 3.80 -8.01 18.55
N TYR A 123 4.30 -8.94 17.71
CA TYR A 123 3.77 -10.31 17.64
C TYR A 123 4.01 -11.06 18.94
N LYS A 124 5.21 -10.94 19.50
CA LYS A 124 5.54 -11.55 20.81
C LYS A 124 4.58 -11.07 21.90
N LYS A 125 4.31 -9.78 21.96
CA LYS A 125 3.36 -9.19 22.92
C LYS A 125 1.92 -9.61 22.67
N ALA A 126 1.50 -9.65 21.39
CA ALA A 126 0.16 -10.06 21.02
C ALA A 126 -0.10 -11.55 21.36
N LEU A 127 0.87 -12.41 21.06
CA LEU A 127 0.80 -13.84 21.41
C LEU A 127 0.83 -14.08 22.94
N ALA A 128 1.50 -13.21 23.69
CA ALA A 128 1.47 -13.24 25.17
C ALA A 128 0.17 -12.66 25.76
N GLY A 129 -0.76 -12.14 24.92
CA GLY A 129 -2.01 -11.52 25.37
C GLY A 129 -1.86 -10.10 25.93
N GLU A 130 -0.68 -9.50 25.79
CA GLU A 130 -0.39 -8.13 26.26
C GLU A 130 -1.01 -7.06 25.35
N ILE A 131 -1.26 -7.39 24.08
CA ILE A 131 -1.92 -6.51 23.11
C ILE A 131 -3.23 -7.16 22.67
N GLN A 132 -4.33 -6.47 22.92
CA GLN A 132 -5.65 -6.88 22.46
C GLN A 132 -5.93 -6.30 21.05
N ASN A 133 -6.84 -6.93 20.32
CA ASN A 133 -7.27 -6.48 18.98
C ASN A 133 -6.10 -6.36 17.99
N PHE A 134 -5.15 -7.30 18.04
CA PHE A 134 -4.02 -7.32 17.13
C PHE A 134 -4.37 -8.12 15.88
N THR A 135 -4.38 -7.44 14.73
CA THR A 135 -4.74 -8.02 13.44
C THR A 135 -3.82 -9.18 13.06
N GLY A 136 -4.40 -10.34 12.78
CA GLY A 136 -3.70 -11.57 12.46
C GLY A 136 -3.40 -12.47 13.66
N VAL A 137 -3.66 -12.02 14.89
CA VAL A 137 -3.51 -12.83 16.12
C VAL A 137 -4.86 -12.91 16.85
N SER A 138 -5.33 -11.82 17.44
CA SER A 138 -6.60 -11.75 18.18
C SER A 138 -7.74 -11.13 17.35
N ASP A 139 -7.42 -10.40 16.29
CA ASP A 139 -8.38 -9.85 15.32
C ASP A 139 -8.15 -10.42 13.93
N PRO A 140 -9.21 -10.58 13.11
CA PRO A 140 -9.09 -11.12 11.78
C PRO A 140 -8.40 -10.15 10.82
N TYR A 141 -7.73 -10.73 9.82
CA TYR A 141 -7.35 -10.08 8.57
C TYR A 141 -8.02 -10.83 7.43
N GLU A 142 -8.73 -10.12 6.59
CA GLU A 142 -9.42 -10.66 5.42
C GLU A 142 -8.57 -10.41 4.17
N PRO A 143 -7.82 -11.41 3.66
CA PRO A 143 -7.03 -11.25 2.43
C PRO A 143 -7.91 -10.79 1.26
N PRO A 144 -7.40 -9.95 0.34
CA PRO A 144 -8.13 -9.60 -0.87
C PRO A 144 -8.47 -10.85 -1.68
N GLN A 145 -9.60 -10.84 -2.37
CA GLN A 145 -10.01 -11.97 -3.23
C GLN A 145 -9.40 -11.85 -4.63
N ASP A 146 -9.35 -10.63 -5.16
CA ASP A 146 -8.88 -10.37 -6.52
C ASP A 146 -8.04 -9.07 -6.56
N PRO A 147 -6.88 -9.05 -5.89
CA PRO A 147 -5.99 -7.89 -5.93
C PRO A 147 -5.30 -7.81 -7.29
N GLU A 148 -5.09 -6.60 -7.80
CA GLU A 148 -4.37 -6.40 -9.07
C GLU A 148 -2.92 -6.88 -9.00
N ILE A 149 -2.33 -6.83 -7.79
CA ILE A 149 -0.92 -7.18 -7.57
C ILE A 149 -0.79 -7.97 -6.26
N VAL A 150 -0.07 -9.08 -6.31
CA VAL A 150 0.37 -9.84 -5.13
C VAL A 150 1.88 -9.91 -5.11
N VAL A 151 2.48 -9.59 -3.96
CA VAL A 151 3.91 -9.77 -3.70
C VAL A 151 4.12 -10.59 -2.44
N ARG A 152 5.06 -11.55 -2.50
CA ARG A 152 5.38 -12.49 -1.39
C ARG A 152 6.69 -12.12 -0.75
N THR A 153 6.64 -11.33 0.30
CA THR A 153 7.85 -10.78 0.94
C THR A 153 8.64 -11.80 1.78
N SER A 154 8.14 -13.00 1.96
CA SER A 154 8.91 -14.13 2.49
C SER A 154 9.79 -14.82 1.45
N GLU A 155 9.53 -14.60 0.16
CA GLU A 155 10.17 -15.27 -0.97
C GLU A 155 10.99 -14.32 -1.84
N GLN A 156 10.76 -13.01 -1.73
CA GLN A 156 11.32 -11.97 -2.59
C GLN A 156 12.00 -10.89 -1.75
N THR A 157 13.07 -10.32 -2.29
CA THR A 157 13.66 -9.10 -1.74
C THR A 157 12.72 -7.91 -1.92
N PRO A 158 12.88 -6.83 -1.13
CA PRO A 158 12.12 -5.60 -1.33
C PRO A 158 12.28 -5.00 -2.73
N GLU A 159 13.48 -5.07 -3.30
CA GLU A 159 13.82 -4.57 -4.63
C GLU A 159 13.11 -5.35 -5.75
N GLU A 160 13.11 -6.68 -5.64
CA GLU A 160 12.39 -7.57 -6.57
C GLU A 160 10.88 -7.35 -6.51
N SER A 161 10.32 -7.27 -5.29
CA SER A 161 8.90 -6.99 -5.08
C SER A 161 8.50 -5.62 -5.63
N ALA A 162 9.31 -4.57 -5.40
CA ALA A 162 9.06 -3.24 -5.94
C ALA A 162 9.16 -3.19 -7.47
N ALA A 163 10.09 -3.96 -8.06
CA ALA A 163 10.19 -4.10 -9.53
C ALA A 163 8.93 -4.75 -10.08
N ALA A 164 8.51 -5.88 -9.52
CA ALA A 164 7.31 -6.59 -9.95
C ALA A 164 6.04 -5.73 -9.87
N ILE A 165 5.92 -4.89 -8.83
CA ILE A 165 4.79 -3.94 -8.71
C ILE A 165 4.80 -2.94 -9.87
N VAL A 166 5.94 -2.33 -10.18
CA VAL A 166 6.07 -1.34 -11.26
C VAL A 166 5.81 -1.97 -12.62
N ASP A 167 6.35 -3.15 -12.90
CA ASP A 167 6.13 -3.89 -14.15
C ASP A 167 4.64 -4.25 -14.31
N ARG A 168 3.99 -4.61 -13.22
CA ARG A 168 2.56 -4.90 -13.25
C ARG A 168 1.72 -3.65 -13.51
N LEU A 169 2.08 -2.50 -12.93
CA LEU A 169 1.42 -1.21 -13.21
C LEU A 169 1.54 -0.81 -14.69
N GLU A 170 2.69 -1.08 -15.32
CA GLU A 170 2.86 -0.89 -16.77
C GLU A 170 1.93 -1.81 -17.56
N SER A 171 1.91 -3.10 -17.23
CA SER A 171 1.09 -4.08 -17.93
C SER A 171 -0.41 -3.80 -17.81
N LEU A 172 -0.84 -3.19 -16.71
CA LEU A 172 -2.22 -2.74 -16.47
C LEU A 172 -2.55 -1.39 -17.14
N GLY A 173 -1.55 -0.73 -17.77
CA GLY A 173 -1.75 0.55 -18.47
C GLY A 173 -1.85 1.78 -17.54
N TYR A 174 -1.42 1.66 -16.28
CA TYR A 174 -1.33 2.80 -15.35
C TYR A 174 -0.11 3.67 -15.62
N LEU A 175 0.96 3.08 -16.14
CA LEU A 175 2.20 3.76 -16.50
C LEU A 175 2.36 3.73 -18.02
N GLY A 176 2.80 4.87 -18.60
CA GLY A 176 3.24 4.89 -19.99
C GLY A 176 4.51 4.08 -20.17
N SER A 177 4.73 3.54 -21.37
CA SER A 177 6.01 2.88 -21.69
C SER A 177 7.17 3.84 -21.38
N PRO A 178 8.30 3.35 -20.82
CA PRO A 178 9.44 4.20 -20.53
C PRO A 178 9.87 4.91 -21.81
N THR A 179 9.88 6.24 -21.79
CA THR A 179 10.40 7.04 -22.89
C THR A 179 11.87 6.70 -23.04
N ARG A 180 12.24 5.94 -24.10
CA ARG A 180 13.63 5.77 -24.48
C ARG A 180 14.22 7.16 -24.67
N GLN A 181 15.02 7.63 -23.74
CA GLN A 181 15.91 8.76 -24.01
C GLN A 181 16.83 8.32 -25.13
N LEU A 182 16.53 8.79 -26.34
CA LEU A 182 17.46 8.76 -27.45
C LEU A 182 18.65 9.61 -27.01
N THR A 183 19.72 8.93 -26.59
CA THR A 183 21.03 9.54 -26.48
C THR A 183 21.42 9.95 -27.88
N ASN A 184 21.16 11.20 -28.24
CA ASN A 184 21.73 11.83 -29.41
C ASN A 184 23.25 11.88 -29.20
N GLY A 185 23.94 10.83 -29.63
CA GLY A 185 25.37 10.84 -29.88
C GLY A 185 25.62 11.87 -30.98
N ARG A 186 25.95 13.08 -30.59
CA ARG A 186 26.62 14.02 -31.52
C ARG A 186 28.03 13.48 -31.75
N HIS A 187 28.23 12.84 -32.88
CA HIS A 187 29.53 12.75 -33.50
C HIS A 187 29.71 14.00 -34.32
N GLY A 188 30.66 14.81 -33.94
CA GLY A 188 31.23 15.91 -34.71
C GLY A 188 32.70 15.93 -34.43
#